data_f4d58d543368ad566c7081bfcfca10e8
#
_entry.id   f4d58d543368ad566c7081bfcfca10e8
#
_cell.length_a   1.000
_cell.length_b   1.000
_cell.length_c   1.000
_cell.angle_alpha   90.00
_cell.angle_beta   90.00
_cell.angle_gamma   90.00
#
_symmetry.space_group_name_H-M   'P 1'
#
loop_
_entity.id
_entity.type
_entity.pdbx_description
1 polymer ?
#
loop_
_entity_poly.entity_id
_entity_poly.type
_entity_poly.pdbx_seq_one_letter_code
_entity_poly.pdbx_strand_id
1 'polypeptide(L)'
;IRDPEMSRGLGDVYKRQKGGIPLGVTFAFLITSPLVNEVAVAMFLGSFGLKVTLIYVISGILLGVIGGFVLGKMKLAPYLSDWVKQIQANSSVQSEEWEKDHTTFIKRLPTIIRDSWKIVSGVLVYILIGIGIGAFMHGFVPEGFFEQYMSKDNWYAVPLSVILAVPMYANAAGIVPVIEVFVAKGIPMGTAIAFMMAVVGLSLPEATLLKKVMTWKLIGIFFGTVAFFIILSGYLFNY
;
A
#
# COMPACT_ATOMS: atom_id res chain seq x y z
N ILE A 1 47.67 6.82 -13.02
CA ILE A 1 47.54 5.60 -12.20
C ILE A 1 46.07 5.60 -11.76
N ARG A 2 45.23 4.82 -12.43
CA ARG A 2 43.81 4.66 -12.06
C ARG A 2 43.72 3.51 -11.06
N ASP A 3 43.23 3.83 -9.88
CA ASP A 3 43.02 2.88 -8.81
C ASP A 3 41.96 1.83 -9.21
N PRO A 4 42.28 0.52 -9.36
CA PRO A 4 41.36 -0.49 -9.85
C PRO A 4 40.17 -0.76 -8.90
N GLU A 5 40.29 -0.43 -7.63
CA GLU A 5 39.23 -0.61 -6.62
C GLU A 5 38.12 0.44 -6.75
N MET A 6 38.49 1.70 -7.08
CA MET A 6 37.50 2.76 -7.32
C MET A 6 36.66 2.52 -8.57
N SER A 7 37.22 1.83 -9.60
CA SER A 7 36.48 1.48 -10.81
C SER A 7 35.48 0.34 -10.59
N ARG A 8 35.76 -0.59 -9.65
CA ARG A 8 34.84 -1.68 -9.29
C ARG A 8 33.64 -1.17 -8.50
N GLY A 9 33.84 -0.27 -7.54
CA GLY A 9 32.76 0.32 -6.75
C GLY A 9 31.78 1.14 -7.60
N LEU A 10 32.27 1.97 -8.52
CA LEU A 10 31.46 2.73 -9.46
C LEU A 10 30.73 1.84 -10.48
N GLY A 11 31.37 0.76 -10.96
CA GLY A 11 30.74 -0.20 -11.84
C GLY A 11 29.60 -0.97 -11.16
N ASP A 12 29.73 -1.28 -9.88
CA ASP A 12 28.71 -1.97 -9.09
C ASP A 12 27.52 -1.06 -8.75
N VAL A 13 27.78 0.22 -8.44
CA VAL A 13 26.74 1.25 -8.26
C VAL A 13 26.01 1.50 -9.59
N TYR A 14 26.72 1.56 -10.71
CA TYR A 14 26.13 1.75 -12.04
C TYR A 14 25.31 0.54 -12.50
N LYS A 15 25.74 -0.68 -12.17
CA LYS A 15 24.96 -1.90 -12.41
C LYS A 15 23.70 -1.99 -11.56
N ARG A 16 23.75 -1.50 -10.33
CA ARG A 16 22.58 -1.40 -9.44
C ARG A 16 21.58 -0.34 -9.89
N GLN A 17 22.04 0.77 -10.45
CA GLN A 17 21.17 1.79 -11.06
C GLN A 17 20.50 1.31 -12.37
N LYS A 18 21.12 0.43 -13.15
CA LYS A 18 20.47 -0.23 -14.30
C LYS A 18 19.37 -1.25 -13.90
N GLY A 19 19.33 -1.68 -12.63
CA GLY A 19 18.37 -2.65 -12.11
C GLY A 19 17.01 -2.11 -11.66
N GLY A 20 16.73 -0.80 -11.82
CA GLY A 20 15.48 -0.19 -11.36
C GLY A 20 15.46 0.09 -9.85
N ILE A 21 14.34 0.63 -9.36
CA ILE A 21 14.13 0.92 -7.93
C ILE A 21 14.16 -0.39 -7.13
N PRO A 22 14.94 -0.48 -6.03
CA PRO A 22 14.97 -1.67 -5.19
C PRO A 22 13.58 -2.04 -4.69
N LEU A 23 13.21 -3.33 -4.75
CA LEU A 23 11.89 -3.82 -4.35
C LEU A 23 11.50 -3.40 -2.94
N GLY A 24 12.46 -3.34 -2.00
CA GLY A 24 12.21 -2.89 -0.64
C GLY A 24 11.70 -1.44 -0.58
N VAL A 25 12.23 -0.56 -1.42
CA VAL A 25 11.77 0.84 -1.52
C VAL A 25 10.37 0.89 -2.12
N THR A 26 10.12 0.08 -3.15
CA THR A 26 8.78 -0.03 -3.76
C THR A 26 7.75 -0.53 -2.73
N PHE A 27 8.08 -1.56 -1.96
CA PHE A 27 7.19 -2.05 -0.89
C PHE A 27 7.01 -1.03 0.22
N ALA A 28 8.05 -0.32 0.65
CA ALA A 28 7.92 0.76 1.62
C ALA A 28 6.94 1.83 1.14
N PHE A 29 7.05 2.24 -0.11
CA PHE A 29 6.12 3.20 -0.73
C PHE A 29 4.69 2.65 -0.81
N LEU A 30 4.51 1.40 -1.26
CA LEU A 30 3.18 0.76 -1.37
C LEU A 30 2.49 0.59 -0.01
N ILE A 31 3.23 0.44 1.08
CA ILE A 31 2.70 0.37 2.44
C ILE A 31 2.37 1.79 2.95
N THR A 32 3.31 2.72 2.84
CA THR A 32 3.17 4.06 3.46
C THR A 32 2.13 4.91 2.75
N SER A 33 2.09 4.88 1.42
CA SER A 33 1.26 5.78 0.61
C SER A 33 -0.24 5.69 0.91
N PRO A 34 -0.87 4.51 1.01
CA PRO A 34 -2.28 4.42 1.40
C PRO A 34 -2.49 4.72 2.89
N LEU A 35 -1.54 4.35 3.76
CA LEU A 35 -1.70 4.51 5.20
C LEU A 35 -1.55 5.96 5.66
N VAL A 36 -0.62 6.72 5.08
CA VAL A 36 -0.31 8.11 5.49
C VAL A 36 -0.47 9.03 4.29
N ASN A 37 -1.66 9.58 4.13
CA ASN A 37 -1.94 10.59 3.11
C ASN A 37 -2.43 11.91 3.76
N GLU A 38 -2.39 12.98 2.98
CA GLU A 38 -2.73 14.34 3.43
C GLU A 38 -4.16 14.46 3.96
N VAL A 39 -5.11 13.74 3.35
CA VAL A 39 -6.52 13.76 3.76
C VAL A 39 -6.68 13.09 5.12
N ALA A 40 -6.08 11.91 5.30
CA ALA A 40 -6.10 11.21 6.58
C ALA A 40 -5.47 12.06 7.68
N VAL A 41 -4.31 12.67 7.42
CA VAL A 41 -3.61 13.53 8.40
C VAL A 41 -4.46 14.73 8.78
N ALA A 42 -5.05 15.43 7.82
CA ALA A 42 -5.91 16.59 8.07
C ALA A 42 -7.15 16.21 8.90
N MET A 43 -7.80 15.10 8.58
CA MET A 43 -8.98 14.63 9.31
C MET A 43 -8.63 14.19 10.73
N PHE A 44 -7.55 13.42 10.91
CA PHE A 44 -7.08 13.04 12.24
C PHE A 44 -6.72 14.23 13.10
N LEU A 45 -6.10 15.26 12.50
CA LEU A 45 -5.78 16.49 13.22
C LEU A 45 -7.04 17.21 13.72
N GLY A 46 -8.07 17.24 12.89
CA GLY A 46 -9.36 17.85 13.26
C GLY A 46 -10.13 17.06 14.32
N SER A 47 -10.14 15.72 14.22
CA SER A 47 -10.96 14.85 15.06
C SER A 47 -10.30 14.47 16.38
N PHE A 48 -8.99 14.18 16.37
CA PHE A 48 -8.28 13.60 17.52
C PHE A 48 -7.14 14.48 18.04
N GLY A 49 -6.87 15.60 17.37
CA GLY A 49 -5.83 16.55 17.75
C GLY A 49 -4.42 16.09 17.39
N LEU A 50 -3.44 16.98 17.66
CA LEU A 50 -2.06 16.84 17.20
C LEU A 50 -1.34 15.58 17.72
N LYS A 51 -1.55 15.21 19.00
CA LYS A 51 -0.85 14.09 19.63
C LYS A 51 -1.17 12.77 18.94
N VAL A 52 -2.46 12.48 18.75
CA VAL A 52 -2.91 11.24 18.09
C VAL A 52 -2.50 11.21 16.63
N THR A 53 -2.59 12.34 15.93
CA THR A 53 -2.16 12.49 14.54
C THR A 53 -0.68 12.22 14.38
N LEU A 54 0.18 12.76 15.23
CA LEU A 54 1.62 12.49 15.19
C LEU A 54 1.94 11.01 15.42
N ILE A 55 1.29 10.38 16.39
CA ILE A 55 1.45 8.95 16.65
C ILE A 55 1.05 8.14 15.41
N TYR A 56 -0.09 8.44 14.81
CA TYR A 56 -0.58 7.80 13.59
C TYR A 56 0.41 7.95 12.43
N VAL A 57 0.88 9.16 12.13
CA VAL A 57 1.81 9.44 11.02
C VAL A 57 3.15 8.73 11.23
N ILE A 58 3.73 8.88 12.42
CA ILE A 58 5.03 8.26 12.74
C ILE A 58 4.92 6.74 12.64
N SER A 59 3.86 6.15 13.18
CA SER A 59 3.67 4.69 13.10
C SER A 59 3.48 4.21 11.66
N GLY A 60 2.68 4.90 10.86
CA GLY A 60 2.47 4.55 9.46
C GLY A 60 3.77 4.61 8.63
N ILE A 61 4.60 5.63 8.86
CA ILE A 61 5.92 5.74 8.22
C ILE A 61 6.85 4.61 8.69
N LEU A 62 6.94 4.37 10.00
CA LEU A 62 7.78 3.29 10.55
C LEU A 62 7.35 1.92 10.02
N LEU A 63 6.04 1.68 9.97
CA LEU A 63 5.45 0.46 9.43
C LEU A 63 5.86 0.27 7.96
N GLY A 64 5.78 1.32 7.16
CA GLY A 64 6.21 1.30 5.76
C GLY A 64 7.70 1.04 5.60
N VAL A 65 8.55 1.72 6.37
CA VAL A 65 10.02 1.55 6.31
C VAL A 65 10.42 0.16 6.76
N ILE A 66 9.94 -0.30 7.91
CA ILE A 66 10.28 -1.62 8.46
C ILE A 66 9.70 -2.74 7.58
N GLY A 67 8.43 -2.63 7.18
CA GLY A 67 7.78 -3.59 6.29
C GLY A 67 8.47 -3.68 4.94
N GLY A 68 8.80 -2.55 4.33
CA GLY A 68 9.55 -2.49 3.08
C GLY A 68 10.96 -3.08 3.19
N PHE A 69 11.64 -2.83 4.30
CA PHE A 69 12.97 -3.41 4.57
C PHE A 69 12.90 -4.94 4.72
N VAL A 70 11.94 -5.45 5.49
CA VAL A 70 11.73 -6.90 5.69
C VAL A 70 11.41 -7.56 4.35
N LEU A 71 10.42 -7.04 3.61
CA LEU A 71 10.04 -7.58 2.30
C LEU A 71 11.17 -7.47 1.27
N GLY A 72 11.96 -6.40 1.32
CA GLY A 72 13.11 -6.21 0.45
C GLY A 72 14.20 -7.26 0.64
N LYS A 73 14.38 -7.77 1.87
CA LYS A 73 15.33 -8.86 2.18
C LYS A 73 14.87 -10.24 1.75
N MET A 74 13.57 -10.45 1.55
CA MET A 74 12.99 -11.77 1.26
C MET A 74 13.19 -12.27 -0.18
N LYS A 75 13.95 -11.58 -1.05
CA LYS A 75 14.24 -11.95 -2.45
C LYS A 75 12.96 -12.28 -3.23
N LEU A 76 11.96 -11.43 -3.16
CA LEU A 76 10.62 -11.65 -3.74
C LEU A 76 10.52 -11.35 -5.25
N ALA A 77 11.60 -10.94 -5.90
CA ALA A 77 11.64 -10.64 -7.33
C ALA A 77 11.06 -11.75 -8.25
N PRO A 78 11.26 -13.07 -7.98
CA PRO A 78 10.67 -14.13 -8.81
C PRO A 78 9.14 -14.14 -8.82
N TYR A 79 8.50 -13.61 -7.79
CA TYR A 79 7.04 -13.58 -7.62
C TYR A 79 6.36 -12.33 -8.19
N LEU A 80 7.12 -11.45 -8.85
CA LEU A 80 6.55 -10.37 -9.65
C LEU A 80 5.81 -10.95 -10.86
N SER A 81 4.80 -10.23 -11.35
CA SER A 81 4.08 -10.65 -12.56
C SER A 81 5.01 -10.58 -13.80
N ASP A 82 4.72 -11.39 -14.80
CA ASP A 82 5.51 -11.40 -16.04
C ASP A 82 5.42 -10.05 -16.77
N TRP A 83 4.32 -9.33 -16.63
CA TRP A 83 4.16 -7.98 -17.15
C TRP A 83 5.20 -6.99 -16.54
N VAL A 84 5.42 -7.03 -15.22
CA VAL A 84 6.44 -6.20 -14.55
C VAL A 84 7.85 -6.61 -15.00
N LYS A 85 8.13 -7.92 -15.10
CA LYS A 85 9.42 -8.44 -15.57
C LYS A 85 9.72 -7.98 -16.99
N GLN A 86 8.72 -7.98 -17.88
CA GLN A 86 8.85 -7.48 -19.25
C GLN A 86 9.13 -5.97 -19.28
N ILE A 87 8.43 -5.16 -18.48
CA ILE A 87 8.70 -3.73 -18.37
C ILE A 87 10.12 -3.48 -17.86
N GLN A 88 10.56 -4.19 -16.84
CA GLN A 88 11.93 -4.06 -16.32
C GLN A 88 12.99 -4.45 -17.35
N ALA A 89 12.74 -5.50 -18.13
CA ALA A 89 13.65 -5.92 -19.21
C ALA A 89 13.71 -4.90 -20.36
N ASN A 90 12.59 -4.28 -20.69
CA ASN A 90 12.48 -3.33 -21.80
C ASN A 90 12.83 -1.89 -21.41
N SER A 91 12.82 -1.54 -20.12
CA SER A 91 13.04 -0.16 -19.65
C SER A 91 14.42 0.38 -20.00
N SER A 92 15.44 -0.46 -20.06
CA SER A 92 16.79 -0.07 -20.47
C SER A 92 16.89 0.23 -21.99
N VAL A 93 16.14 -0.49 -22.81
CA VAL A 93 16.09 -0.28 -24.27
C VAL A 93 15.24 0.94 -24.60
N GLN A 94 14.09 1.11 -23.93
CA GLN A 94 13.21 2.24 -24.16
C GLN A 94 13.82 3.58 -23.74
N SER A 95 14.59 3.63 -22.64
CA SER A 95 15.23 4.89 -22.22
C SER A 95 16.25 5.39 -23.25
N GLU A 96 17.01 4.50 -23.88
CA GLU A 96 17.94 4.88 -24.93
C GLU A 96 17.25 5.32 -26.24
N GLU A 97 16.09 4.76 -26.57
CA GLU A 97 15.28 5.18 -27.72
C GLU A 97 14.58 6.52 -27.46
N TRP A 98 14.13 6.78 -26.23
CA TRP A 98 13.48 8.04 -25.87
C TRP A 98 14.44 9.24 -25.87
N GLU A 99 15.71 9.05 -25.50
CA GLU A 99 16.73 10.10 -25.59
C GLU A 99 17.10 10.47 -27.04
N LYS A 100 16.93 9.53 -27.97
CA LYS A 100 17.23 9.75 -29.42
C LYS A 100 16.06 10.28 -30.23
N ASP A 101 14.84 10.23 -29.67
CA ASP A 101 13.64 10.59 -30.39
C ASP A 101 13.28 12.08 -30.18
N HIS A 102 13.58 12.92 -31.15
CA HIS A 102 13.27 14.35 -31.18
C HIS A 102 11.88 14.68 -31.79
N THR A 103 10.94 13.70 -31.80
CA THR A 103 9.59 13.94 -32.30
C THR A 103 8.81 14.92 -31.42
N THR A 104 8.08 15.84 -32.08
CA THR A 104 7.26 16.85 -31.39
C THR A 104 6.17 16.19 -30.54
N PHE A 105 5.90 16.73 -29.35
CA PHE A 105 4.90 16.25 -28.39
C PHE A 105 3.55 15.91 -29.05
N ILE A 106 3.06 16.73 -29.96
CA ILE A 106 1.79 16.54 -30.67
C ILE A 106 1.78 15.24 -31.50
N LYS A 107 2.88 14.84 -32.10
CA LYS A 107 2.98 13.57 -32.83
C LYS A 107 3.02 12.34 -31.93
N ARG A 108 3.45 12.50 -30.67
CA ARG A 108 3.48 11.44 -29.66
C ARG A 108 2.14 11.25 -28.96
N LEU A 109 1.28 12.27 -28.95
CA LEU A 109 0.01 12.28 -28.21
C LEU A 109 -0.88 11.05 -28.49
N PRO A 110 -1.10 10.61 -29.75
CA PRO A 110 -1.91 9.42 -30.03
C PRO A 110 -1.31 8.13 -29.46
N THR A 111 0.01 8.01 -29.47
CA THR A 111 0.70 6.84 -28.88
C THR A 111 0.58 6.85 -27.36
N ILE A 112 0.80 8.00 -26.72
CA ILE A 112 0.66 8.19 -25.29
C ILE A 112 -0.77 7.85 -24.85
N ILE A 113 -1.79 8.36 -25.54
CA ILE A 113 -3.20 8.08 -25.23
C ILE A 113 -3.49 6.57 -25.36
N ARG A 114 -3.03 5.94 -26.43
CA ARG A 114 -3.25 4.51 -26.67
C ARG A 114 -2.58 3.65 -25.61
N ASP A 115 -1.35 3.98 -25.23
CA ASP A 115 -0.61 3.20 -24.23
C ASP A 115 -1.16 3.43 -22.83
N SER A 116 -1.54 4.67 -22.50
CA SER A 116 -2.28 4.99 -21.28
C SER A 116 -3.61 4.23 -21.22
N TRP A 117 -4.37 4.18 -22.32
CA TRP A 117 -5.63 3.43 -22.37
C TRP A 117 -5.45 1.93 -22.19
N LYS A 118 -4.38 1.34 -22.74
CA LYS A 118 -4.04 -0.07 -22.49
C LYS A 118 -3.78 -0.36 -21.01
N ILE A 119 -3.07 0.56 -20.34
CA ILE A 119 -2.80 0.43 -18.90
C ILE A 119 -4.12 0.54 -18.13
N VAL A 120 -4.89 1.59 -18.38
CA VAL A 120 -6.18 1.84 -17.69
C VAL A 120 -7.15 0.69 -17.90
N SER A 121 -7.37 0.24 -19.15
CA SER A 121 -8.29 -0.87 -19.46
C SER A 121 -7.85 -2.19 -18.83
N GLY A 122 -6.53 -2.41 -18.71
CA GLY A 122 -5.99 -3.59 -18.04
C GLY A 122 -6.22 -3.62 -16.53
N VAL A 123 -6.45 -2.48 -15.89
CA VAL A 123 -6.68 -2.36 -14.44
C VAL A 123 -8.17 -2.14 -14.14
N LEU A 124 -8.94 -1.59 -15.09
CA LEU A 124 -10.35 -1.17 -14.90
C LEU A 124 -11.23 -2.30 -14.36
N VAL A 125 -11.09 -3.52 -14.89
CA VAL A 125 -11.88 -4.67 -14.46
C VAL A 125 -11.64 -4.99 -12.97
N TYR A 126 -10.38 -4.92 -12.52
CA TYR A 126 -10.03 -5.14 -11.12
C TYR A 126 -10.58 -4.04 -10.22
N ILE A 127 -10.56 -2.78 -10.68
CA ILE A 127 -11.17 -1.65 -9.95
C ILE A 127 -12.67 -1.87 -9.81
N LEU A 128 -13.39 -2.25 -10.87
CA LEU A 128 -14.83 -2.47 -10.83
C LEU A 128 -15.21 -3.63 -9.90
N ILE A 129 -14.45 -4.74 -9.93
CA ILE A 129 -14.64 -5.86 -9.00
C ILE A 129 -14.42 -5.39 -7.57
N GLY A 130 -13.35 -4.65 -7.32
CA GLY A 130 -13.02 -4.13 -6.01
C GLY A 130 -14.10 -3.20 -5.45
N ILE A 131 -14.57 -2.24 -6.24
CA ILE A 131 -15.66 -1.34 -5.86
C ILE A 131 -16.96 -2.14 -5.60
N GLY A 132 -17.25 -3.14 -6.43
CA GLY A 132 -18.42 -4.00 -6.26
C GLY A 132 -18.38 -4.77 -4.92
N ILE A 133 -17.24 -5.34 -4.56
CA ILE A 133 -17.05 -6.01 -3.26
C ILE A 133 -17.22 -5.00 -2.12
N GLY A 134 -16.61 -3.82 -2.20
CA GLY A 134 -16.72 -2.77 -1.19
C GLY A 134 -18.16 -2.32 -0.99
N ALA A 135 -18.89 -2.05 -2.08
CA ALA A 135 -20.30 -1.65 -2.04
C ALA A 135 -21.20 -2.75 -1.42
N PHE A 136 -20.95 -4.01 -1.78
CA PHE A 136 -21.65 -5.14 -1.19
C PHE A 136 -21.45 -5.20 0.34
N MET A 137 -20.22 -5.08 0.80
CA MET A 137 -19.91 -5.08 2.24
C MET A 137 -20.57 -3.92 2.98
N HIS A 138 -20.54 -2.70 2.41
CA HIS A 138 -21.22 -1.55 3.02
C HIS A 138 -22.73 -1.72 3.14
N GLY A 139 -23.36 -2.44 2.20
CA GLY A 139 -24.82 -2.67 2.22
C GLY A 139 -25.29 -3.80 3.16
N PHE A 140 -24.42 -4.77 3.47
CA PHE A 140 -24.82 -5.99 4.17
C PHE A 140 -24.27 -6.14 5.59
N VAL A 141 -23.24 -5.37 6.00
CA VAL A 141 -22.69 -5.46 7.36
C VAL A 141 -23.44 -4.49 8.29
N PRO A 142 -24.14 -4.98 9.34
CA PRO A 142 -24.84 -4.12 10.31
C PRO A 142 -23.87 -3.20 11.07
N GLU A 143 -24.28 -1.96 11.33
CA GLU A 143 -23.46 -0.96 12.03
C GLU A 143 -22.99 -1.40 13.44
N GLY A 144 -23.79 -2.19 14.15
CA GLY A 144 -23.45 -2.71 15.49
C GLY A 144 -22.53 -3.93 15.52
N PHE A 145 -22.25 -4.53 14.35
CA PHE A 145 -21.46 -5.78 14.26
C PHE A 145 -20.02 -5.57 14.76
N PHE A 146 -19.39 -4.49 14.37
CA PHE A 146 -18.00 -4.22 14.74
C PHE A 146 -17.83 -3.92 16.23
N GLU A 147 -18.80 -3.22 16.83
CA GLU A 147 -18.75 -2.81 18.24
C GLU A 147 -18.77 -4.01 19.19
N GLN A 148 -19.57 -5.02 18.86
CA GLN A 148 -19.69 -6.22 19.67
C GLN A 148 -18.37 -7.01 19.79
N TYR A 149 -17.58 -7.04 18.71
CA TYR A 149 -16.36 -7.85 18.61
C TYR A 149 -15.07 -7.09 18.89
N MET A 150 -15.08 -5.75 18.82
CA MET A 150 -13.91 -4.92 18.97
C MET A 150 -13.82 -4.23 20.35
N SER A 151 -14.55 -4.73 21.34
CA SER A 151 -14.59 -4.15 22.69
C SER A 151 -13.24 -4.27 23.41
N LYS A 152 -13.04 -3.40 24.43
CA LYS A 152 -11.78 -3.25 25.19
C LYS A 152 -11.35 -4.51 25.92
N ASP A 153 -12.30 -5.36 26.32
CA ASP A 153 -12.04 -6.53 27.15
C ASP A 153 -11.49 -7.73 26.38
N ASN A 154 -11.47 -7.67 25.06
CA ASN A 154 -11.05 -8.76 24.19
C ASN A 154 -9.62 -8.60 23.71
N TRP A 155 -8.70 -9.43 24.16
CA TRP A 155 -7.32 -9.44 23.68
C TRP A 155 -7.21 -9.65 22.15
N TYR A 156 -8.15 -10.36 21.55
CA TYR A 156 -8.20 -10.63 20.13
C TYR A 156 -8.86 -9.47 19.32
N ALA A 157 -9.30 -8.39 19.96
CA ALA A 157 -9.99 -7.29 19.29
C ALA A 157 -9.14 -6.66 18.16
N VAL A 158 -7.83 -6.46 18.37
CA VAL A 158 -6.93 -5.92 17.35
C VAL A 158 -6.75 -6.86 16.15
N PRO A 159 -6.36 -8.15 16.30
CA PRO A 159 -6.30 -9.07 15.16
C PRO A 159 -7.63 -9.22 14.43
N LEU A 160 -8.72 -9.30 15.18
CA LEU A 160 -10.06 -9.45 14.62
C LEU A 160 -10.46 -8.21 13.81
N SER A 161 -10.16 -7.01 14.32
CA SER A 161 -10.42 -5.76 13.58
C SER A 161 -9.71 -5.74 12.24
N VAL A 162 -8.47 -6.19 12.18
CA VAL A 162 -7.69 -6.29 10.94
C VAL A 162 -8.32 -7.30 9.97
N ILE A 163 -8.73 -8.48 10.46
CA ILE A 163 -9.40 -9.50 9.63
C ILE A 163 -10.73 -8.99 9.07
N LEU A 164 -11.54 -8.35 9.91
CA LEU A 164 -12.84 -7.79 9.50
C LEU A 164 -12.70 -6.62 8.52
N ALA A 165 -11.58 -5.93 8.56
CA ALA A 165 -11.26 -4.83 7.65
C ALA A 165 -10.93 -5.30 6.23
N VAL A 166 -10.29 -6.48 6.06
CA VAL A 166 -9.80 -6.98 4.76
C VAL A 166 -10.88 -7.01 3.66
N PRO A 167 -12.11 -7.49 3.90
CA PRO A 167 -13.15 -7.47 2.86
C PRO A 167 -13.70 -6.08 2.56
N MET A 168 -13.43 -5.09 3.41
CA MET A 168 -13.94 -3.73 3.26
C MET A 168 -12.98 -2.88 2.41
N TYR A 169 -13.54 -1.84 1.80
CA TYR A 169 -12.75 -0.82 1.12
C TYR A 169 -13.32 0.56 1.43
N ALA A 170 -12.48 1.42 1.96
CA ALA A 170 -12.78 2.83 2.07
C ALA A 170 -11.50 3.65 1.89
N ASN A 171 -11.65 4.87 1.39
CA ASN A 171 -10.57 5.84 1.46
C ASN A 171 -10.51 6.45 2.88
N ALA A 172 -9.43 7.17 3.17
CA ALA A 172 -9.25 7.79 4.48
C ALA A 172 -10.40 8.74 4.84
N ALA A 173 -10.92 9.53 3.87
CA ALA A 173 -12.02 10.44 4.11
C ALA A 173 -13.33 9.73 4.51
N GLY A 174 -13.56 8.54 3.98
CA GLY A 174 -14.75 7.75 4.32
C GLY A 174 -14.64 7.00 5.64
N ILE A 175 -13.42 6.56 6.02
CA ILE A 175 -13.26 5.72 7.20
C ILE A 175 -13.02 6.52 8.50
N VAL A 176 -12.43 7.72 8.45
CA VAL A 176 -12.14 8.51 9.66
C VAL A 176 -13.39 8.82 10.48
N PRO A 177 -14.55 9.23 9.91
CA PRO A 177 -15.78 9.40 10.67
C PRO A 177 -16.26 8.13 11.37
N VAL A 178 -16.04 6.96 10.77
CA VAL A 178 -16.37 5.67 11.40
C VAL A 178 -15.46 5.41 12.61
N ILE A 179 -14.17 5.77 12.51
CA ILE A 179 -13.23 5.68 13.63
C ILE A 179 -13.63 6.59 14.77
N GLU A 180 -14.13 7.80 14.49
CA GLU A 180 -14.67 8.70 15.51
C GLU A 180 -15.82 8.04 16.28
N VAL A 181 -16.77 7.45 15.57
CA VAL A 181 -17.89 6.71 16.18
C VAL A 181 -17.41 5.53 17.00
N PHE A 182 -16.43 4.76 16.50
CA PHE A 182 -15.87 3.62 17.22
C PHE A 182 -15.23 4.03 18.54
N VAL A 183 -14.43 5.10 18.52
CA VAL A 183 -13.79 5.62 19.74
C VAL A 183 -14.83 6.21 20.71
N ALA A 184 -15.85 6.92 20.21
CA ALA A 184 -16.96 7.45 21.02
C ALA A 184 -17.76 6.34 21.71
N LYS A 185 -17.86 5.15 21.09
CA LYS A 185 -18.51 3.95 21.64
C LYS A 185 -17.60 3.10 22.52
N GLY A 186 -16.38 3.56 22.82
CA GLY A 186 -15.47 2.92 23.76
C GLY A 186 -14.55 1.87 23.16
N ILE A 187 -14.47 1.74 21.83
CA ILE A 187 -13.45 0.91 21.18
C ILE A 187 -12.08 1.55 21.41
N PRO A 188 -11.06 0.78 21.84
CA PRO A 188 -9.73 1.30 22.09
C PRO A 188 -9.14 1.95 20.84
N MET A 189 -8.44 3.09 21.03
CA MET A 189 -7.88 3.88 19.95
C MET A 189 -6.97 3.06 19.02
N GLY A 190 -6.11 2.18 19.59
CA GLY A 190 -5.23 1.33 18.81
C GLY A 190 -5.98 0.31 17.95
N THR A 191 -7.08 -0.24 18.46
CA THR A 191 -7.95 -1.15 17.70
C THR A 191 -8.64 -0.42 16.55
N ALA A 192 -9.13 0.79 16.80
CA ALA A 192 -9.77 1.63 15.79
C ALA A 192 -8.78 2.06 14.69
N ILE A 193 -7.56 2.48 15.05
CA ILE A 193 -6.49 2.82 14.11
C ILE A 193 -6.05 1.58 13.30
N ALA A 194 -5.89 0.42 13.94
CA ALA A 194 -5.54 -0.82 13.26
C ALA A 194 -6.60 -1.22 12.22
N PHE A 195 -7.89 -1.10 12.58
CA PHE A 195 -8.99 -1.30 11.65
C PHE A 195 -8.91 -0.36 10.44
N MET A 196 -8.73 0.95 10.69
CA MET A 196 -8.58 1.93 9.63
C MET A 196 -7.41 1.60 8.69
N MET A 197 -6.23 1.34 9.26
CA MET A 197 -5.05 1.01 8.46
C MET A 197 -5.27 -0.24 7.59
N ALA A 198 -5.98 -1.24 8.13
CA ALA A 198 -6.29 -2.46 7.41
C ALA A 198 -7.33 -2.26 6.29
N VAL A 199 -8.39 -1.46 6.53
CA VAL A 199 -9.39 -1.11 5.50
C VAL A 199 -8.75 -0.39 4.32
N VAL A 200 -7.80 0.52 4.60
CA VAL A 200 -7.15 1.33 3.57
C VAL A 200 -6.04 0.57 2.87
N GLY A 201 -5.24 -0.23 3.60
CA GLY A 201 -3.99 -0.83 3.08
C GLY A 201 -4.05 -2.32 2.77
N LEU A 202 -5.06 -3.07 3.26
CA LEU A 202 -5.16 -4.53 3.13
C LEU A 202 -6.49 -5.00 2.51
N SER A 203 -7.21 -4.11 1.85
CA SER A 203 -8.53 -4.44 1.32
C SER A 203 -8.47 -5.44 0.16
N LEU A 204 -9.54 -6.25 -0.03
CA LEU A 204 -9.68 -7.11 -1.20
C LEU A 204 -9.59 -6.35 -2.53
N PRO A 205 -10.19 -5.16 -2.67
CA PRO A 205 -9.97 -4.31 -3.84
C PRO A 205 -8.50 -4.00 -4.09
N GLU A 206 -7.72 -3.66 -3.07
CA GLU A 206 -6.28 -3.43 -3.16
C GLU A 206 -5.54 -4.69 -3.64
N ALA A 207 -5.90 -5.87 -3.11
CA ALA A 207 -5.34 -7.15 -3.56
C ALA A 207 -5.62 -7.41 -5.06
N THR A 208 -6.81 -7.05 -5.54
CA THR A 208 -7.17 -7.22 -6.95
C THR A 208 -6.38 -6.27 -7.86
N LEU A 209 -6.14 -5.04 -7.43
CA LEU A 209 -5.26 -4.10 -8.13
C LEU A 209 -3.82 -4.59 -8.17
N LEU A 210 -3.28 -5.05 -7.04
CA LEU A 210 -1.92 -5.58 -6.94
C LEU A 210 -1.72 -6.85 -7.76
N LYS A 211 -2.78 -7.60 -8.08
CA LYS A 211 -2.70 -8.80 -8.93
C LYS A 211 -2.13 -8.53 -10.31
N LYS A 212 -2.26 -7.32 -10.83
CA LYS A 212 -1.68 -6.94 -12.12
C LYS A 212 -0.14 -6.95 -12.08
N VAL A 213 0.43 -6.57 -10.93
CA VAL A 213 1.87 -6.39 -10.75
C VAL A 213 2.53 -7.51 -9.94
N MET A 214 1.74 -8.27 -9.17
CA MET A 214 2.21 -9.31 -8.26
C MET A 214 1.46 -10.62 -8.45
N THR A 215 2.12 -11.75 -8.15
CA THR A 215 1.44 -13.05 -8.06
C THR A 215 0.64 -13.14 -6.75
N TRP A 216 -0.39 -14.01 -6.68
CA TRP A 216 -1.16 -14.24 -5.46
C TRP A 216 -0.28 -14.62 -4.26
N LYS A 217 0.82 -15.35 -4.51
CA LYS A 217 1.78 -15.72 -3.49
C LYS A 217 2.48 -14.51 -2.89
N LEU A 218 2.88 -13.55 -3.73
CA LEU A 218 3.50 -12.31 -3.28
C LEU A 218 2.50 -11.41 -2.55
N ILE A 219 1.26 -11.32 -3.03
CA ILE A 219 0.19 -10.58 -2.36
C ILE A 219 -0.06 -11.15 -0.96
N GLY A 220 -0.12 -12.49 -0.80
CA GLY A 220 -0.29 -13.12 0.49
C GLY A 220 0.86 -12.81 1.47
N ILE A 221 2.10 -12.85 1.01
CA ILE A 221 3.28 -12.49 1.81
C ILE A 221 3.23 -11.00 2.19
N PHE A 222 2.92 -10.13 1.25
CA PHE A 222 2.80 -8.69 1.45
C PHE A 222 1.70 -8.37 2.48
N PHE A 223 0.48 -8.87 2.28
CA PHE A 223 -0.64 -8.67 3.19
C PHE A 223 -0.37 -9.25 4.58
N GLY A 224 0.21 -10.45 4.67
CA GLY A 224 0.58 -11.07 5.94
C GLY A 224 1.60 -10.25 6.73
N THR A 225 2.61 -9.72 6.04
CA THR A 225 3.64 -8.87 6.67
C THR A 225 3.03 -7.54 7.15
N VAL A 226 2.23 -6.89 6.32
CA VAL A 226 1.59 -5.61 6.67
C VAL A 226 0.57 -5.81 7.79
N ALA A 227 -0.26 -6.85 7.72
CA ALA A 227 -1.20 -7.20 8.79
C ALA A 227 -0.51 -7.43 10.13
N PHE A 228 0.61 -8.16 10.14
CA PHE A 228 1.39 -8.40 11.34
C PHE A 228 1.86 -7.07 11.98
N PHE A 229 2.40 -6.15 11.20
CA PHE A 229 2.85 -4.86 11.71
C PHE A 229 1.70 -3.96 12.14
N ILE A 230 0.56 -3.98 11.44
CA ILE A 230 -0.65 -3.24 11.84
C ILE A 230 -1.16 -3.77 13.19
N ILE A 231 -1.22 -5.07 13.38
CA ILE A 231 -1.64 -5.69 14.65
C ILE A 231 -0.69 -5.29 15.77
N LEU A 232 0.61 -5.34 15.54
CA LEU A 232 1.61 -4.91 16.53
C LEU A 232 1.44 -3.44 16.90
N SER A 233 1.26 -2.55 15.92
CA SER A 233 0.98 -1.12 16.14
C SER A 233 -0.32 -0.91 16.93
N GLY A 234 -1.38 -1.65 16.60
CA GLY A 234 -2.66 -1.56 17.29
C GLY A 234 -2.55 -1.90 18.78
N TYR A 235 -1.78 -2.92 19.13
CA TYR A 235 -1.51 -3.23 20.53
C TYR A 235 -0.66 -2.14 21.22
N LEU A 236 0.36 -1.63 20.55
CA LEU A 236 1.19 -0.55 21.10
C LEU A 236 0.40 0.74 21.38
N PHE A 237 -0.66 1.01 20.60
CA PHE A 237 -1.52 2.19 20.81
C PHE A 237 -2.62 1.98 21.86
N ASN A 238 -2.88 0.76 22.26
CA ASN A 238 -3.83 0.47 23.32
C ASN A 238 -3.20 0.55 24.72
N TYR A 239 -1.86 0.64 24.80
CA TYR A 239 -1.10 0.90 26.03
C TYR A 239 -0.85 2.39 26.20
#